data_79ef58aff1f65297cba9c14f0ec53725
#
_entry.id   79ef58aff1f65297cba9c14f0ec53725
#
_cell.length_a   1.000
_cell.length_b   1.000
_cell.length_c   1.000
_cell.angle_alpha   90.00
_cell.angle_beta   90.00
_cell.angle_gamma   90.00
#
_symmetry.space_group_name_H-M   'P 1'
#
loop_
_entity.id
_entity.type
_entity.pdbx_description
1 polymer ?
#
loop_
_entity_poly.entity_id
_entity_poly.type
_entity_poly.pdbx_seq_one_letter_code
_entity_poly.pdbx_strand_id
1 'polypeptide(L)'
;HEIVHNQGVVERFRDLGVVFVDDVAEVPPGRPIMLSAHGSAPEVVAAAKASGGYVVNAVCPLVTKVHHEVKTRAGKGYRIVYVGHEGHEEAVGTMAVAPEAIHRVESVEDVDALPPIEQPVALLAQTTLSHRDWAAVADRTKERFPELWMPGRSDLCFATTNRQSALGAIAERCDAVVVIGSANSSNTRALERLARESGCPNVYRVNGPEELPDGITGTVGVTAGASAPEQVVQAVIEHLAPRAGVEEVRITEEGVRLTIRRSKTDQHA
;
A
#
# COMPACT_ATOMS: atom_id res chain seq x y z
N HIS A 1 -4.11 16.33 -2.54
CA HIS A 1 -3.75 14.93 -2.21
C HIS A 1 -2.42 14.55 -2.86
N GLU A 2 -1.67 13.64 -2.22
CA GLU A 2 -0.39 13.14 -2.74
C GLU A 2 -0.62 12.16 -3.91
N ILE A 3 0.27 12.15 -4.89
CA ILE A 3 0.21 11.21 -6.02
C ILE A 3 0.45 9.76 -5.55
N VAL A 4 1.38 9.60 -4.62
CA VAL A 4 1.69 8.38 -3.87
C VAL A 4 2.17 8.79 -2.48
N HIS A 5 2.03 7.93 -1.49
CA HIS A 5 2.51 8.18 -0.13
C HIS A 5 4.04 7.99 -0.04
N ASN A 6 4.78 8.96 -0.60
CA ASN A 6 6.23 9.02 -0.53
C ASN A 6 6.69 10.49 -0.56
N GLN A 7 7.29 10.95 0.54
CA GLN A 7 7.69 12.35 0.71
C GLN A 7 8.68 12.80 -0.37
N GLY A 8 9.71 12.04 -0.67
CA GLY A 8 10.70 12.40 -1.69
C GLY A 8 10.11 12.48 -3.10
N VAL A 9 9.11 11.64 -3.42
CA VAL A 9 8.38 11.74 -4.70
C VAL A 9 7.55 13.03 -4.73
N VAL A 10 6.84 13.35 -3.64
CA VAL A 10 6.02 14.57 -3.54
C VAL A 10 6.90 15.81 -3.67
N GLU A 11 8.04 15.88 -2.96
CA GLU A 11 8.99 16.99 -3.03
C GLU A 11 9.54 17.18 -4.45
N ARG A 12 9.94 16.08 -5.11
CA ARG A 12 10.38 16.14 -6.51
C ARG A 12 9.32 16.74 -7.44
N PHE A 13 8.05 16.39 -7.26
CA PHE A 13 6.98 17.00 -8.05
C PHE A 13 6.78 18.48 -7.73
N ARG A 14 6.92 18.89 -6.47
CA ARG A 14 6.89 20.31 -6.07
C ARG A 14 8.01 21.11 -6.71
N ASP A 15 9.23 20.56 -6.75
CA ASP A 15 10.39 21.18 -7.42
C ASP A 15 10.16 21.35 -8.93
N LEU A 16 9.38 20.48 -9.55
CA LEU A 16 8.93 20.58 -10.94
C LEU A 16 7.77 21.58 -11.14
N GLY A 17 7.30 22.24 -10.08
CA GLY A 17 6.23 23.22 -10.11
C GLY A 17 4.82 22.63 -10.00
N VAL A 18 4.68 21.37 -9.62
CA VAL A 18 3.37 20.76 -9.37
C VAL A 18 2.81 21.27 -8.03
N VAL A 19 1.58 21.75 -8.06
CA VAL A 19 0.84 22.20 -6.88
C VAL A 19 -0.07 21.06 -6.42
N PHE A 20 0.05 20.68 -5.15
CA PHE A 20 -0.83 19.70 -4.52
C PHE A 20 -1.99 20.44 -3.85
N VAL A 21 -3.21 20.01 -4.14
CA VAL A 21 -4.45 20.58 -3.61
C VAL A 21 -5.30 19.46 -2.97
N ASP A 22 -6.17 19.84 -2.06
CA ASP A 22 -7.07 18.88 -1.42
C ASP A 22 -8.42 18.82 -2.14
N ASP A 23 -8.83 19.88 -2.81
CA ASP A 23 -10.06 19.94 -3.59
C ASP A 23 -9.78 20.37 -5.05
N VAL A 24 -10.50 19.76 -5.99
CA VAL A 24 -10.47 20.15 -7.41
C VAL A 24 -10.90 21.60 -7.60
N ALA A 25 -11.78 22.14 -6.76
CA ALA A 25 -12.23 23.52 -6.81
C ALA A 25 -11.10 24.55 -6.60
N GLU A 26 -9.98 24.15 -5.99
CA GLU A 26 -8.80 25.00 -5.82
C GLU A 26 -7.98 25.15 -7.12
N VAL A 27 -8.23 24.29 -8.12
CA VAL A 27 -7.51 24.32 -9.38
C VAL A 27 -8.12 25.36 -10.31
N PRO A 28 -7.35 26.36 -10.81
CA PRO A 28 -7.88 27.32 -11.77
C PRO A 28 -8.42 26.61 -13.03
N PRO A 29 -9.53 27.10 -13.60
CA PRO A 29 -10.13 26.52 -14.80
C PRO A 29 -9.12 26.33 -15.95
N GLY A 30 -9.23 25.21 -16.65
CA GLY A 30 -8.37 24.91 -17.80
C GLY A 30 -6.94 24.44 -17.47
N ARG A 31 -6.57 24.35 -16.18
CA ARG A 31 -5.27 23.80 -15.78
C ARG A 31 -5.28 22.27 -15.83
N PRO A 32 -4.13 21.64 -16.17
CA PRO A 32 -4.00 20.20 -16.08
C PRO A 32 -4.19 19.70 -14.64
N ILE A 33 -4.91 18.59 -14.47
CA ILE A 33 -5.12 17.94 -13.18
C ILE A 33 -4.61 16.51 -13.26
N MET A 34 -3.87 16.08 -12.23
CA MET A 34 -3.47 14.68 -12.05
C MET A 34 -4.21 14.11 -10.84
N LEU A 35 -4.91 12.99 -11.03
CA LEU A 35 -5.56 12.23 -9.96
C LEU A 35 -4.61 11.16 -9.43
N SER A 36 -4.65 10.92 -8.11
CA SER A 36 -3.69 10.05 -7.42
C SER A 36 -3.79 8.58 -7.79
N ALA A 37 -2.74 7.83 -7.48
CA ALA A 37 -2.69 6.38 -7.67
C ALA A 37 -3.67 5.61 -6.77
N HIS A 38 -4.11 6.22 -5.67
CA HIS A 38 -5.00 5.60 -4.68
C HIS A 38 -6.46 5.50 -5.15
N GLY A 39 -6.80 6.15 -6.28
CA GLY A 39 -8.17 6.25 -6.77
C GLY A 39 -8.94 7.41 -6.12
N SER A 40 -9.82 8.01 -6.88
CA SER A 40 -10.63 9.14 -6.45
C SER A 40 -12.10 8.79 -6.49
N ALA A 41 -12.88 9.43 -5.64
CA ALA A 41 -14.33 9.35 -5.67
C ALA A 41 -14.89 9.74 -7.06
N PRO A 42 -15.99 9.12 -7.52
CA PRO A 42 -16.55 9.41 -8.85
C PRO A 42 -16.87 10.89 -9.07
N GLU A 43 -17.32 11.61 -8.05
CA GLU A 43 -17.60 13.04 -8.09
C GLU A 43 -16.34 13.89 -8.28
N VAL A 44 -15.22 13.50 -7.67
CA VAL A 44 -13.91 14.15 -7.85
C VAL A 44 -13.42 13.98 -9.30
N VAL A 45 -13.57 12.79 -9.85
CA VAL A 45 -13.23 12.50 -11.25
C VAL A 45 -14.12 13.34 -12.20
N ALA A 46 -15.40 13.45 -11.90
CA ALA A 46 -16.34 14.26 -12.69
C ALA A 46 -16.01 15.75 -12.62
N ALA A 47 -15.71 16.28 -11.42
CA ALA A 47 -15.32 17.66 -11.22
C ALA A 47 -14.00 17.99 -11.95
N ALA A 48 -13.00 17.12 -11.88
CA ALA A 48 -11.74 17.27 -12.62
C ALA A 48 -11.97 17.36 -14.14
N LYS A 49 -12.82 16.51 -14.70
CA LYS A 49 -13.18 16.57 -16.12
C LYS A 49 -13.96 17.86 -16.48
N ALA A 50 -14.83 18.32 -15.59
CA ALA A 50 -15.62 19.53 -15.82
C ALA A 50 -14.80 20.83 -15.72
N SER A 51 -13.61 20.81 -15.12
CA SER A 51 -12.72 21.98 -15.00
C SER A 51 -12.20 22.48 -16.36
N GLY A 52 -12.37 21.69 -17.44
CA GLY A 52 -11.98 22.04 -18.80
C GLY A 52 -10.48 21.90 -19.10
N GLY A 53 -9.69 21.43 -18.12
CA GLY A 53 -8.27 21.12 -18.28
C GLY A 53 -8.04 19.67 -18.76
N TYR A 54 -6.75 19.37 -19.07
CA TYR A 54 -6.35 18.00 -19.34
C TYR A 54 -6.27 17.19 -18.02
N VAL A 55 -6.93 16.03 -17.97
CA VAL A 55 -6.94 15.17 -16.78
C VAL A 55 -6.07 13.93 -16.99
N VAL A 56 -5.04 13.78 -16.17
CA VAL A 56 -4.25 12.56 -16.06
C VAL A 56 -4.81 11.74 -14.91
N ASN A 57 -5.40 10.61 -15.20
CA ASN A 57 -5.82 9.68 -14.15
C ASN A 57 -4.71 8.66 -13.90
N ALA A 58 -3.94 8.84 -12.83
CA ALA A 58 -2.83 7.97 -12.45
C ALA A 58 -3.26 6.79 -11.55
N VAL A 59 -4.57 6.53 -11.44
CA VAL A 59 -5.10 5.44 -10.60
C VAL A 59 -4.45 4.11 -10.95
N CYS A 60 -4.05 3.36 -9.91
CA CYS A 60 -3.52 2.01 -10.07
C CYS A 60 -4.58 1.09 -10.72
N PRO A 61 -4.21 0.28 -11.73
CA PRO A 61 -5.15 -0.67 -12.34
C PRO A 61 -5.82 -1.63 -11.35
N LEU A 62 -5.13 -1.99 -10.26
CA LEU A 62 -5.72 -2.84 -9.22
C LEU A 62 -6.80 -2.10 -8.41
N VAL A 63 -6.60 -0.83 -8.09
CA VAL A 63 -7.62 0.01 -7.47
C VAL A 63 -8.82 0.18 -8.41
N THR A 64 -8.56 0.37 -9.72
CA THR A 64 -9.63 0.41 -10.73
C THR A 64 -10.44 -0.89 -10.75
N LYS A 65 -9.77 -2.04 -10.60
CA LYS A 65 -10.45 -3.35 -10.47
C LYS A 65 -11.36 -3.37 -9.24
N VAL A 66 -10.89 -2.93 -8.07
CA VAL A 66 -11.70 -2.89 -6.84
C VAL A 66 -12.92 -1.99 -7.01
N HIS A 67 -12.75 -0.77 -7.55
CA HIS A 67 -13.87 0.15 -7.86
C HIS A 67 -14.88 -0.49 -8.82
N HIS A 68 -14.40 -1.22 -9.84
CA HIS A 68 -15.27 -1.93 -10.78
C HIS A 68 -16.09 -3.03 -10.09
N GLU A 69 -15.46 -3.82 -9.21
CA GLU A 69 -16.16 -4.87 -8.45
C GLU A 69 -17.17 -4.27 -7.47
N VAL A 70 -16.83 -3.18 -6.78
CA VAL A 70 -17.79 -2.44 -5.94
C VAL A 70 -19.02 -2.04 -6.74
N LYS A 71 -18.82 -1.35 -7.86
CA LYS A 71 -19.92 -0.91 -8.73
C LYS A 71 -20.76 -2.07 -9.23
N THR A 72 -20.10 -3.15 -9.65
CA THR A 72 -20.76 -4.33 -10.22
C THR A 72 -21.58 -5.07 -9.15
N ARG A 73 -21.01 -5.27 -7.94
CA ARG A 73 -21.70 -5.99 -6.86
C ARG A 73 -22.84 -5.16 -6.28
N ALA A 74 -22.62 -3.88 -6.02
CA ALA A 74 -23.70 -2.99 -5.58
C ALA A 74 -24.85 -2.95 -6.59
N GLY A 75 -24.55 -2.86 -7.90
CA GLY A 75 -25.57 -2.91 -8.95
C GLY A 75 -26.34 -4.23 -9.06
N LYS A 76 -25.79 -5.34 -8.51
CA LYS A 76 -26.46 -6.64 -8.38
C LYS A 76 -27.16 -6.84 -7.03
N GLY A 77 -27.24 -5.81 -6.20
CA GLY A 77 -27.93 -5.86 -4.90
C GLY A 77 -27.10 -6.47 -3.76
N TYR A 78 -25.80 -6.65 -3.93
CA TYR A 78 -24.93 -7.10 -2.85
C TYR A 78 -24.68 -5.99 -1.83
N ARG A 79 -24.54 -6.39 -0.56
CA ARG A 79 -23.82 -5.61 0.44
C ARG A 79 -22.35 -5.96 0.36
N ILE A 80 -21.50 -4.98 0.59
CA ILE A 80 -20.06 -5.13 0.45
C ILE A 80 -19.41 -4.93 1.80
N VAL A 81 -18.73 -5.94 2.31
CA VAL A 81 -17.79 -5.81 3.41
C VAL A 81 -16.46 -5.41 2.79
N TYR A 82 -15.99 -4.21 3.09
CA TYR A 82 -14.75 -3.66 2.56
C TYR A 82 -13.73 -3.54 3.67
N VAL A 83 -12.63 -4.28 3.54
CA VAL A 83 -11.52 -4.21 4.51
C VAL A 83 -10.59 -3.09 4.12
N GLY A 84 -10.50 -2.06 4.95
CA GLY A 84 -9.69 -0.87 4.64
C GLY A 84 -9.57 0.08 5.81
N HIS A 85 -8.44 0.76 5.89
CA HIS A 85 -8.12 1.69 6.97
C HIS A 85 -8.99 2.96 6.90
N GLU A 86 -9.47 3.40 8.06
CA GLU A 86 -10.23 4.65 8.18
C GLU A 86 -9.40 5.84 7.71
N GLY A 87 -10.03 6.72 6.93
CA GLY A 87 -9.39 7.94 6.41
C GLY A 87 -8.32 7.71 5.34
N HIS A 88 -7.99 6.46 4.98
CA HIS A 88 -7.04 6.21 3.89
C HIS A 88 -7.67 6.60 2.55
N GLU A 89 -6.93 7.32 1.69
CA GLU A 89 -7.43 7.85 0.41
C GLU A 89 -8.06 6.76 -0.48
N GLU A 90 -7.43 5.58 -0.57
CA GLU A 90 -7.97 4.44 -1.33
C GLU A 90 -9.32 3.96 -0.76
N ALA A 91 -9.45 3.93 0.57
CA ALA A 91 -10.70 3.52 1.21
C ALA A 91 -11.80 4.55 0.98
N VAL A 92 -11.49 5.84 1.14
CA VAL A 92 -12.41 6.95 0.87
C VAL A 92 -12.91 6.91 -0.57
N GLY A 93 -11.99 6.79 -1.55
CA GLY A 93 -12.32 6.71 -2.97
C GLY A 93 -13.18 5.49 -3.32
N THR A 94 -12.86 4.33 -2.74
CA THR A 94 -13.60 3.07 -2.96
C THR A 94 -15.00 3.13 -2.37
N MET A 95 -15.13 3.62 -1.14
CA MET A 95 -16.44 3.74 -0.47
C MET A 95 -17.37 4.69 -1.21
N ALA A 96 -16.85 5.77 -1.79
CA ALA A 96 -17.63 6.73 -2.56
C ALA A 96 -18.23 6.15 -3.85
N VAL A 97 -17.75 4.98 -4.34
CA VAL A 97 -18.32 4.33 -5.54
C VAL A 97 -19.74 3.83 -5.30
N ALA A 98 -20.06 3.34 -4.10
CA ALA A 98 -21.38 2.87 -3.71
C ALA A 98 -21.59 2.97 -2.18
N PRO A 99 -21.69 4.19 -1.62
CA PRO A 99 -21.62 4.41 -0.18
C PRO A 99 -22.71 3.66 0.60
N GLU A 100 -23.93 3.56 0.03
CA GLU A 100 -25.06 2.87 0.67
C GLU A 100 -24.92 1.33 0.70
N ALA A 101 -24.01 0.76 -0.11
CA ALA A 101 -23.82 -0.67 -0.21
C ALA A 101 -22.63 -1.19 0.62
N ILE A 102 -21.74 -0.30 1.10
CA ILE A 102 -20.46 -0.68 1.69
C ILE A 102 -20.50 -0.56 3.22
N HIS A 103 -20.03 -1.61 3.88
CA HIS A 103 -19.66 -1.63 5.29
C HIS A 103 -18.15 -1.75 5.38
N ARG A 104 -17.46 -0.71 5.84
CA ARG A 104 -16.02 -0.73 6.08
C ARG A 104 -15.72 -1.45 7.40
N VAL A 105 -14.71 -2.29 7.37
CA VAL A 105 -14.17 -3.01 8.54
C VAL A 105 -12.65 -2.95 8.53
N GLU A 106 -12.02 -2.99 9.68
CA GLU A 106 -10.56 -3.08 9.83
C GLU A 106 -10.13 -4.34 10.59
N SER A 107 -11.01 -4.87 11.42
CA SER A 107 -10.72 -5.94 12.36
C SER A 107 -11.79 -7.04 12.35
N VAL A 108 -11.51 -8.12 13.05
CA VAL A 108 -12.47 -9.22 13.29
C VAL A 108 -13.65 -8.71 14.12
N GLU A 109 -13.40 -7.85 15.09
CA GLU A 109 -14.39 -7.23 15.96
C GLU A 109 -15.38 -6.36 15.15
N ASP A 110 -14.87 -5.64 14.14
CA ASP A 110 -15.74 -4.86 13.24
C ASP A 110 -16.65 -5.77 12.42
N VAL A 111 -16.14 -6.93 11.97
CA VAL A 111 -16.97 -7.92 11.28
C VAL A 111 -18.07 -8.41 12.21
N ASP A 112 -17.77 -8.67 13.49
CA ASP A 112 -18.76 -9.13 14.47
C ASP A 112 -19.81 -8.06 14.79
N ALA A 113 -19.42 -6.79 14.75
CA ALA A 113 -20.30 -5.65 15.01
C ALA A 113 -21.21 -5.28 13.82
N LEU A 114 -21.04 -5.87 12.64
CA LEU A 114 -21.90 -5.58 11.49
C LEU A 114 -23.37 -5.88 11.82
N PRO A 115 -24.32 -5.08 11.31
CA PRO A 115 -25.74 -5.37 11.46
C PRO A 115 -26.11 -6.70 10.74
N PRO A 116 -27.28 -7.27 11.01
CA PRO A 116 -27.83 -8.34 10.17
C PRO A 116 -27.94 -7.89 8.71
N ILE A 117 -27.42 -8.72 7.79
CA ILE A 117 -27.45 -8.47 6.36
C ILE A 117 -28.19 -9.60 5.69
N GLU A 118 -29.32 -9.32 5.06
CA GLU A 118 -30.17 -10.30 4.35
C GLU A 118 -29.78 -10.43 2.87
N GLN A 119 -29.14 -9.40 2.32
CA GLN A 119 -28.69 -9.39 0.94
C GLN A 119 -27.42 -10.27 0.77
N PRO A 120 -27.14 -10.74 -0.45
CA PRO A 120 -25.87 -11.37 -0.75
C PRO A 120 -24.69 -10.48 -0.35
N VAL A 121 -23.64 -11.04 0.21
CA VAL A 121 -22.48 -10.31 0.69
C VAL A 121 -21.27 -10.56 -0.20
N ALA A 122 -20.55 -9.49 -0.53
CA ALA A 122 -19.26 -9.54 -1.20
C ALA A 122 -18.15 -9.01 -0.29
N LEU A 123 -16.97 -9.63 -0.32
CA LEU A 123 -15.79 -9.18 0.41
C LEU A 123 -14.77 -8.61 -0.57
N LEU A 124 -14.37 -7.36 -0.33
CA LEU A 124 -13.34 -6.64 -1.08
C LEU A 124 -12.34 -6.00 -0.11
N ALA A 125 -11.17 -5.61 -0.60
CA ALA A 125 -10.11 -5.09 0.25
C ALA A 125 -9.34 -3.92 -0.37
N GLN A 126 -8.81 -3.08 0.52
CA GLN A 126 -7.76 -2.12 0.19
C GLN A 126 -6.50 -2.86 -0.27
N THR A 127 -5.86 -2.36 -1.33
CA THR A 127 -4.78 -3.09 -2.01
C THR A 127 -3.48 -3.21 -1.22
N THR A 128 -3.30 -2.39 -0.18
CA THR A 128 -2.05 -2.26 0.59
C THR A 128 -2.11 -2.80 2.02
N LEU A 129 -3.09 -3.65 2.33
CA LEU A 129 -3.24 -4.25 3.66
C LEU A 129 -2.11 -5.22 4.00
N SER A 130 -1.94 -5.47 5.31
CA SER A 130 -1.18 -6.60 5.79
C SER A 130 -1.88 -7.91 5.38
N HIS A 131 -1.10 -8.86 4.85
CA HIS A 131 -1.64 -10.17 4.49
C HIS A 131 -2.25 -10.91 5.69
N ARG A 132 -1.65 -10.75 6.89
CA ARG A 132 -2.14 -11.37 8.13
C ARG A 132 -3.49 -10.78 8.57
N ASP A 133 -3.59 -9.45 8.61
CA ASP A 133 -4.83 -8.75 8.99
C ASP A 133 -5.95 -9.09 8.00
N TRP A 134 -5.64 -9.06 6.70
CA TRP A 134 -6.57 -9.49 5.66
C TRP A 134 -7.07 -10.91 5.89
N ALA A 135 -6.18 -11.88 6.14
CA ALA A 135 -6.55 -13.29 6.29
C ALA A 135 -7.52 -13.49 7.48
N ALA A 136 -7.22 -12.90 8.63
CA ALA A 136 -8.06 -13.00 9.83
C ALA A 136 -9.48 -12.43 9.58
N VAL A 137 -9.57 -11.25 8.98
CA VAL A 137 -10.86 -10.62 8.67
C VAL A 137 -11.61 -11.40 7.60
N ALA A 138 -10.92 -11.90 6.57
CA ALA A 138 -11.53 -12.70 5.51
C ALA A 138 -12.10 -14.01 6.03
N ASP A 139 -11.38 -14.71 6.91
CA ASP A 139 -11.84 -15.96 7.49
C ASP A 139 -13.05 -15.73 8.40
N ARG A 140 -13.03 -14.69 9.24
CA ARG A 140 -14.17 -14.33 10.06
C ARG A 140 -15.40 -13.93 9.23
N THR A 141 -15.19 -13.22 8.13
CA THR A 141 -16.28 -12.84 7.22
C THR A 141 -16.90 -14.06 6.54
N LYS A 142 -16.10 -15.06 6.13
CA LYS A 142 -16.60 -16.34 5.59
C LYS A 142 -17.42 -17.13 6.60
N GLU A 143 -16.97 -17.17 7.86
CA GLU A 143 -17.72 -17.82 8.94
C GLU A 143 -19.10 -17.18 9.15
N ARG A 144 -19.14 -15.84 9.12
CA ARG A 144 -20.38 -15.08 9.32
C ARG A 144 -21.33 -15.14 8.13
N PHE A 145 -20.79 -15.19 6.89
CA PHE A 145 -21.54 -15.19 5.63
C PHE A 145 -21.16 -16.39 4.77
N PRO A 146 -21.77 -17.57 4.96
CA PRO A 146 -21.39 -18.80 4.25
C PRO A 146 -21.45 -18.71 2.72
N GLU A 147 -22.35 -17.86 2.17
CA GLU A 147 -22.48 -17.61 0.72
C GLU A 147 -21.71 -16.38 0.26
N LEU A 148 -20.61 -16.06 0.96
CA LEU A 148 -19.77 -14.91 0.66
C LEU A 148 -19.18 -14.99 -0.75
N TRP A 149 -19.42 -13.94 -1.54
CA TRP A 149 -18.71 -13.76 -2.80
C TRP A 149 -17.35 -13.07 -2.57
N MET A 150 -16.32 -13.60 -3.21
CA MET A 150 -14.97 -13.01 -3.24
C MET A 150 -14.45 -12.98 -4.68
N PRO A 151 -13.60 -12.02 -5.03
CA PRO A 151 -12.97 -12.00 -6.34
C PRO A 151 -12.06 -13.21 -6.55
N GLY A 152 -12.00 -13.75 -7.77
CA GLY A 152 -11.17 -14.91 -8.11
C GLY A 152 -9.65 -14.62 -8.05
N ARG A 153 -9.24 -13.34 -8.02
CA ARG A 153 -7.88 -12.89 -7.74
C ARG A 153 -7.91 -11.95 -6.56
N SER A 154 -6.92 -12.08 -5.67
CA SER A 154 -6.77 -11.19 -4.51
C SER A 154 -6.81 -9.72 -4.92
N ASP A 155 -7.38 -8.89 -4.05
CA ASP A 155 -7.30 -7.44 -4.15
C ASP A 155 -5.95 -6.92 -3.64
N LEU A 156 -5.22 -7.71 -2.86
CA LEU A 156 -3.91 -7.30 -2.34
C LEU A 156 -2.88 -7.19 -3.47
N CYS A 157 -2.14 -6.08 -3.45
CA CYS A 157 -1.11 -5.80 -4.45
C CYS A 157 0.10 -6.72 -4.28
N PHE A 158 0.57 -7.37 -5.35
CA PHE A 158 1.81 -8.16 -5.34
C PHE A 158 3.02 -7.34 -4.89
N ALA A 159 3.08 -6.05 -5.22
CA ALA A 159 4.13 -5.18 -4.70
C ALA A 159 4.11 -5.08 -3.17
N THR A 160 2.95 -5.27 -2.54
CA THR A 160 2.79 -5.31 -1.09
C THR A 160 3.08 -6.70 -0.54
N THR A 161 2.41 -7.72 -1.06
CA THR A 161 2.50 -9.09 -0.52
C THR A 161 3.88 -9.71 -0.72
N ASN A 162 4.53 -9.49 -1.87
CA ASN A 162 5.89 -9.99 -2.13
C ASN A 162 6.93 -9.38 -1.19
N ARG A 163 6.79 -8.06 -0.88
CA ARG A 163 7.67 -7.39 0.09
C ARG A 163 7.47 -7.92 1.51
N GLN A 164 6.22 -8.15 1.91
CA GLN A 164 5.92 -8.74 3.22
C GLN A 164 6.50 -10.16 3.32
N SER A 165 6.32 -10.98 2.30
CA SER A 165 6.86 -12.35 2.26
C SER A 165 8.40 -12.36 2.28
N ALA A 166 9.04 -11.46 1.52
CA ALA A 166 10.50 -11.33 1.51
C ALA A 166 11.04 -10.86 2.87
N LEU A 167 10.40 -9.86 3.47
CA LEU A 167 10.77 -9.38 4.81
C LEU A 167 10.59 -10.46 5.87
N GLY A 168 9.47 -11.18 5.89
CA GLY A 168 9.22 -12.29 6.81
C GLY A 168 10.27 -13.41 6.71
N ALA A 169 10.83 -13.61 5.51
CA ALA A 169 11.89 -14.62 5.30
C ALA A 169 13.26 -14.22 5.89
N ILE A 170 13.47 -12.95 6.21
CA ILE A 170 14.78 -12.45 6.69
C ILE A 170 14.73 -11.84 8.09
N ALA A 171 13.58 -11.29 8.53
CA ALA A 171 13.49 -10.44 9.71
C ALA A 171 14.01 -11.09 11.01
N GLU A 172 13.72 -12.37 11.23
CA GLU A 172 14.19 -13.13 12.40
C GLU A 172 15.73 -13.29 12.47
N ARG A 173 16.42 -13.12 11.34
CA ARG A 173 17.88 -13.27 11.23
C ARG A 173 18.61 -11.93 11.31
N CYS A 174 17.87 -10.83 11.43
CA CYS A 174 18.43 -9.49 11.42
C CYS A 174 18.55 -8.94 12.84
N ASP A 175 19.71 -8.32 13.14
CA ASP A 175 19.91 -7.53 14.35
C ASP A 175 19.19 -6.19 14.26
N ALA A 176 19.00 -5.70 13.05
CA ALA A 176 18.19 -4.51 12.75
C ALA A 176 17.47 -4.66 11.41
N VAL A 177 16.32 -3.99 11.26
CA VAL A 177 15.61 -3.82 9.98
C VAL A 177 15.39 -2.35 9.70
N VAL A 178 15.79 -1.91 8.51
CA VAL A 178 15.50 -0.58 7.97
C VAL A 178 14.35 -0.69 6.97
N VAL A 179 13.28 0.05 7.23
CA VAL A 179 12.09 0.12 6.38
C VAL A 179 12.05 1.51 5.73
N ILE A 180 12.32 1.58 4.44
CA ILE A 180 12.36 2.84 3.69
C ILE A 180 10.97 3.22 3.22
N GLY A 181 10.48 4.39 3.61
CA GLY A 181 9.21 4.95 3.18
C GLY A 181 8.50 5.78 4.23
N SER A 182 7.49 6.51 3.79
CA SER A 182 6.83 7.54 4.57
C SER A 182 5.83 6.97 5.60
N ALA A 183 5.61 7.71 6.69
CA ALA A 183 4.71 7.33 7.79
C ALA A 183 3.24 7.20 7.38
N ASN A 184 2.81 7.93 6.38
CA ASN A 184 1.44 7.88 5.84
C ASN A 184 1.21 6.75 4.83
N SER A 185 2.26 6.03 4.41
CA SER A 185 2.14 4.85 3.54
C SER A 185 1.65 3.63 4.32
N SER A 186 0.47 3.12 3.97
CA SER A 186 -0.10 1.89 4.55
C SER A 186 0.84 0.69 4.37
N ASN A 187 1.39 0.51 3.17
CA ASN A 187 2.35 -0.57 2.90
C ASN A 187 3.63 -0.44 3.74
N THR A 188 4.18 0.77 3.89
CA THR A 188 5.39 1.00 4.72
C THR A 188 5.13 0.66 6.19
N ARG A 189 3.99 1.10 6.74
CA ARG A 189 3.59 0.77 8.11
C ARG A 189 3.38 -0.74 8.32
N ALA A 190 2.81 -1.42 7.33
CA ALA A 190 2.64 -2.87 7.38
C ALA A 190 4.00 -3.61 7.42
N LEU A 191 5.00 -3.15 6.67
CA LEU A 191 6.36 -3.70 6.71
C LEU A 191 7.05 -3.43 8.05
N GLU A 192 6.93 -2.21 8.59
CA GLU A 192 7.48 -1.85 9.91
C GLU A 192 6.89 -2.74 11.01
N ARG A 193 5.56 -2.90 11.03
CA ARG A 193 4.87 -3.76 11.98
C ARG A 193 5.31 -5.22 11.83
N LEU A 194 5.36 -5.73 10.62
CA LEU A 194 5.80 -7.11 10.34
C LEU A 194 7.22 -7.37 10.86
N ALA A 195 8.16 -6.44 10.66
CA ALA A 195 9.52 -6.57 11.17
C ALA A 195 9.55 -6.71 12.71
N ARG A 196 8.76 -5.87 13.41
CA ARG A 196 8.63 -5.92 14.88
C ARG A 196 8.00 -7.22 15.36
N GLU A 197 6.90 -7.65 14.74
CA GLU A 197 6.18 -8.89 15.06
C GLU A 197 7.00 -10.14 14.77
N SER A 198 7.94 -10.07 13.82
CA SER A 198 8.91 -11.14 13.53
C SER A 198 10.07 -11.20 14.52
N GLY A 199 10.04 -10.39 15.59
CA GLY A 199 11.03 -10.44 16.67
C GLY A 199 12.34 -9.70 16.40
N CYS A 200 12.44 -8.91 15.31
CA CYS A 200 13.62 -8.08 15.09
C CYS A 200 13.76 -7.04 16.22
N PRO A 201 14.91 -6.98 16.93
CA PRO A 201 15.06 -6.14 18.10
C PRO A 201 15.07 -4.64 17.76
N ASN A 202 15.56 -4.27 16.58
CA ASN A 202 15.69 -2.88 16.17
C ASN A 202 15.03 -2.67 14.81
N VAL A 203 13.99 -1.85 14.74
CA VAL A 203 13.28 -1.52 13.50
C VAL A 203 13.23 -0.02 13.31
N TYR A 204 13.82 0.45 12.22
CA TYR A 204 13.92 1.86 11.86
C TYR A 204 13.15 2.13 10.58
N ARG A 205 12.16 3.02 10.65
CA ARG A 205 11.50 3.54 9.46
C ARG A 205 12.11 4.89 9.11
N VAL A 206 12.56 5.02 7.85
CA VAL A 206 13.28 6.19 7.35
C VAL A 206 12.79 6.61 5.97
N ASN A 207 12.84 7.89 5.65
CA ASN A 207 12.60 8.40 4.30
C ASN A 207 13.86 8.40 3.44
N GLY A 208 15.04 8.47 4.08
CA GLY A 208 16.34 8.48 3.41
C GLY A 208 17.49 8.14 4.36
N PRO A 209 18.75 8.12 3.86
CA PRO A 209 19.90 7.77 4.66
C PRO A 209 20.20 8.75 5.81
N GLU A 210 19.76 10.01 5.69
CA GLU A 210 19.94 11.08 6.67
C GLU A 210 19.13 10.84 7.97
N GLU A 211 18.09 9.99 7.93
CA GLU A 211 17.29 9.65 9.09
C GLU A 211 17.78 8.38 9.80
N LEU A 212 18.84 7.74 9.29
CA LEU A 212 19.41 6.55 9.93
C LEU A 212 20.10 6.92 11.25
N PRO A 213 19.84 6.19 12.35
CA PRO A 213 20.60 6.39 13.57
C PRO A 213 22.06 5.92 13.39
N ASP A 214 22.97 6.57 14.10
CA ASP A 214 24.36 6.15 14.18
C ASP A 214 24.50 4.76 14.85
N GLY A 215 25.54 4.03 14.44
CA GLY A 215 25.94 2.82 15.15
C GLY A 215 25.11 1.57 14.86
N ILE A 216 24.35 1.53 13.79
CA ILE A 216 23.68 0.29 13.34
C ILE A 216 24.76 -0.74 13.00
N THR A 217 24.72 -1.91 13.63
CA THR A 217 25.73 -2.98 13.49
C THR A 217 25.05 -4.35 13.33
N GLY A 218 25.83 -5.37 12.96
CA GLY A 218 25.32 -6.72 12.79
C GLY A 218 24.73 -6.98 11.41
N THR A 219 23.79 -7.90 11.36
CA THR A 219 23.04 -8.22 10.13
C THR A 219 21.87 -7.25 9.99
N VAL A 220 21.89 -6.42 8.96
CA VAL A 220 20.86 -5.41 8.71
C VAL A 220 19.98 -5.82 7.54
N GLY A 221 18.70 -6.02 7.81
CA GLY A 221 17.68 -6.18 6.77
C GLY A 221 17.27 -4.83 6.23
N VAL A 222 17.20 -4.67 4.90
CA VAL A 222 16.70 -3.46 4.25
C VAL A 222 15.48 -3.82 3.40
N THR A 223 14.39 -3.12 3.60
CA THR A 223 13.18 -3.22 2.79
C THR A 223 12.61 -1.82 2.52
N ALA A 224 11.72 -1.72 1.54
CA ALA A 224 11.16 -0.44 1.14
C ALA A 224 9.66 -0.55 0.85
N GLY A 225 8.92 0.52 1.10
CA GLY A 225 7.55 0.67 0.62
C GLY A 225 7.49 0.65 -0.91
N ALA A 226 6.34 0.24 -1.46
CA ALA A 226 6.15 0.11 -2.90
C ALA A 226 6.35 1.43 -3.68
N SER A 227 6.17 2.57 -3.02
CA SER A 227 6.37 3.91 -3.59
C SER A 227 7.78 4.47 -3.43
N ALA A 228 8.68 3.77 -2.71
CA ALA A 228 10.03 4.25 -2.48
C ALA A 228 10.88 4.12 -3.77
N PRO A 229 11.57 5.19 -4.20
CA PRO A 229 12.44 5.14 -5.35
C PRO A 229 13.66 4.26 -5.10
N GLU A 230 14.09 3.49 -6.11
CA GLU A 230 15.25 2.60 -6.02
C GLU A 230 16.52 3.35 -5.62
N GLN A 231 16.70 4.60 -6.08
CA GLN A 231 17.84 5.44 -5.73
C GLN A 231 17.96 5.67 -4.23
N VAL A 232 16.84 5.82 -3.52
CA VAL A 232 16.83 5.98 -2.05
C VAL A 232 17.23 4.68 -1.37
N VAL A 233 16.78 3.53 -1.90
CA VAL A 233 17.17 2.21 -1.38
C VAL A 233 18.67 2.02 -1.50
N GLN A 234 19.24 2.33 -2.66
CA GLN A 234 20.68 2.23 -2.89
C GLN A 234 21.46 3.19 -1.98
N ALA A 235 21.02 4.45 -1.82
CA ALA A 235 21.67 5.42 -0.94
C ALA A 235 21.69 4.95 0.53
N VAL A 236 20.60 4.33 1.00
CA VAL A 236 20.54 3.73 2.36
C VAL A 236 21.54 2.57 2.48
N ILE A 237 21.61 1.68 1.48
CA ILE A 237 22.57 0.54 1.48
C ILE A 237 24.00 1.06 1.48
N GLU A 238 24.31 2.06 0.67
CA GLU A 238 25.65 2.70 0.62
C GLU A 238 26.01 3.33 1.96
N HIS A 239 25.07 4.04 2.59
CA HIS A 239 25.28 4.67 3.90
C HIS A 239 25.57 3.64 5.00
N LEU A 240 24.87 2.51 4.99
CA LEU A 240 25.13 1.38 5.92
C LEU A 240 26.50 0.72 5.70
N ALA A 241 27.17 1.00 4.59
CA ALA A 241 28.52 0.54 4.25
C ALA A 241 28.77 -0.94 4.55
N PRO A 242 28.03 -1.90 3.96
CA PRO A 242 28.09 -3.31 4.31
C PRO A 242 29.51 -3.88 4.08
N ARG A 243 30.07 -4.52 5.12
CA ARG A 243 31.43 -5.11 5.07
C ARG A 243 31.47 -6.46 4.41
N ALA A 244 30.44 -7.28 4.60
CA ALA A 244 30.34 -8.66 4.11
C ALA A 244 29.61 -8.78 2.76
N GLY A 245 29.22 -7.63 2.15
CA GLY A 245 28.41 -7.59 0.92
C GLY A 245 26.90 -7.59 1.21
N VAL A 246 26.12 -7.70 0.15
CA VAL A 246 24.64 -7.63 0.18
C VAL A 246 24.07 -8.94 -0.36
N GLU A 247 23.11 -9.51 0.37
CA GLU A 247 22.26 -10.60 -0.09
C GLU A 247 20.88 -10.04 -0.42
N GLU A 248 20.42 -10.16 -1.66
CA GLU A 248 19.09 -9.76 -2.07
C GLU A 248 18.15 -10.97 -2.04
N VAL A 249 17.02 -10.85 -1.33
CA VAL A 249 15.97 -11.86 -1.27
C VAL A 249 14.73 -11.34 -1.98
N ARG A 250 14.31 -12.04 -3.04
CA ARG A 250 13.08 -11.76 -3.78
C ARG A 250 12.11 -12.93 -3.64
N ILE A 251 10.86 -12.63 -3.43
CA ILE A 251 9.77 -13.59 -3.50
C ILE A 251 8.93 -13.22 -4.72
N THR A 252 8.73 -14.19 -5.63
CA THR A 252 7.88 -13.99 -6.81
C THR A 252 6.39 -14.14 -6.47
N GLU A 253 5.53 -13.76 -7.42
CA GLU A 253 4.07 -13.94 -7.31
C GLU A 253 3.67 -15.42 -7.09
N GLU A 254 4.45 -16.37 -7.64
CA GLU A 254 4.25 -17.79 -7.42
C GLU A 254 4.86 -18.30 -6.10
N GLY A 255 5.40 -17.41 -5.26
CA GLY A 255 6.03 -17.77 -3.99
C GLY A 255 7.45 -18.32 -4.13
N VAL A 256 8.06 -18.22 -5.30
CA VAL A 256 9.45 -18.68 -5.53
C VAL A 256 10.41 -17.69 -4.88
N ARG A 257 11.25 -18.20 -3.98
CA ARG A 257 12.30 -17.41 -3.35
C ARG A 257 13.55 -17.41 -4.24
N LEU A 258 14.00 -16.21 -4.62
CA LEU A 258 15.26 -15.97 -5.29
C LEU A 258 16.23 -15.31 -4.30
N THR A 259 17.46 -15.80 -4.21
CA THR A 259 18.52 -15.19 -3.40
C THR A 259 19.67 -14.82 -4.32
N ILE A 260 20.00 -13.54 -4.38
CA ILE A 260 21.11 -12.99 -5.17
C ILE A 260 22.13 -12.44 -4.19
N ARG A 261 23.37 -12.94 -4.25
CA ARG A 261 24.48 -12.43 -3.45
C ARG A 261 25.36 -11.54 -4.32
N ARG A 262 25.57 -10.31 -3.87
CA ARG A 262 26.49 -9.36 -4.51
C ARG A 262 27.70 -9.18 -3.62
N SER A 263 28.91 -9.43 -4.13
CA SER A 263 30.16 -9.12 -3.44
C SER A 263 30.43 -7.61 -3.49
N LYS A 264 31.34 -7.11 -2.63
CA LYS A 264 31.78 -5.70 -2.66
C LYS A 264 32.31 -5.26 -4.02
N THR A 265 32.86 -6.19 -4.80
CA THR A 265 33.44 -5.95 -6.15
C THR A 265 32.35 -5.65 -7.19
N ASP A 266 31.12 -6.13 -7.00
CA ASP A 266 30.03 -5.98 -7.97
C ASP A 266 29.20 -4.70 -7.77
N GLN A 267 29.50 -3.91 -6.72
CA GLN A 267 28.75 -2.69 -6.39
C GLN A 267 29.24 -1.44 -7.17
N HIS A 268 30.34 -1.55 -7.92
CA HIS A 268 30.96 -0.46 -8.68
C HIS A 268 30.97 -0.69 -10.21
N ALA A 269 30.15 -1.62 -10.72
CA ALA A 269 30.01 -1.89 -12.14
C ALA A 269 28.70 -1.32 -12.72
#